data_90305e79604357047d416d441e8d8c74
#
_entry.id   90305e79604357047d416d441e8d8c74
#
_cell.length_a   1.000
_cell.length_b   1.000
_cell.length_c   1.000
_cell.angle_alpha   90.00
_cell.angle_beta   90.00
_cell.angle_gamma   90.00
#
_symmetry.space_group_name_H-M   'P 1'
#
loop_
_entity.id
_entity.type
_entity.pdbx_description
1 polymer ?
#
loop_
_entity_poly.entity_id
_entity_poly.type
_entity_poly.pdbx_seq_one_letter_code
_entity_poly.pdbx_strand_id
1 'polypeptide(L)'
;MEEKAGKVQAPGQERRRRAELKRMMGLVEAIRGANGAPVAVDRRVPAGERLQHRILMPTAATNHDRSVMTEIVSIHAREILDSRGNPTVEADVILAGGAMGRAAVPSGASTGEHEAVELRDGDKGVYMGKGVLQAVENVETIIAPELAGLDATNQRLIDSTMIAADGTENKGRLGANAILAVSMATARAAANALKLPLYRYLGGVNATVLPTPMMNIINGGAHADSNVDFQEFMVMPVGAEDFAEALRWGAETFHTLKGVLKKKGYNTAVGDEGGFAPSLKSNDEAIECILEAIELAGYKPGEEIAIALDPASSEFFNKEKGKYVFKKSDKRELSSAEMVAFYADWVNKYPIVSIEDGLAEDDWAGWKLMTAQLGDKVQLVGDDLFVTNTKRLQRGIDENVGNSILIKVNQIGTISETLDAIELGRRFGYTSVISHRSGETEDTFIADLAVATNAGQIKTGSASRTDRIAKYNQLLRIEEELGQGAQYLGIGSINCG
;
A
#
# COMPACT_ATOMS: atom_id res chain seq x y z
N MET A 1 -56.37 -1.22 -20.69
CA MET A 1 -56.75 -1.38 -19.27
C MET A 1 -55.48 -1.30 -18.48
N GLU A 2 -55.29 -0.16 -17.83
CA GLU A 2 -54.17 0.16 -16.96
C GLU A 2 -54.32 -0.56 -15.61
N GLU A 3 -53.25 -1.07 -15.05
CA GLU A 3 -53.21 -1.27 -13.61
C GLU A 3 -51.86 -0.84 -13.05
N LYS A 4 -51.89 0.27 -12.31
CA LYS A 4 -50.76 0.83 -11.56
C LYS A 4 -50.51 -0.03 -10.30
N ALA A 5 -49.32 -0.59 -10.17
CA ALA A 5 -48.87 -1.16 -8.90
C ALA A 5 -48.06 -0.11 -8.10
N GLY A 6 -48.72 0.49 -7.11
CA GLY A 6 -48.07 1.38 -6.13
C GLY A 6 -47.19 0.58 -5.17
N LYS A 7 -45.96 0.98 -5.02
CA LYS A 7 -45.07 0.46 -3.97
C LYS A 7 -45.51 0.97 -2.60
N VAL A 8 -46.04 0.08 -1.76
CA VAL A 8 -46.32 0.32 -0.34
C VAL A 8 -44.98 0.20 0.42
N GLN A 9 -44.49 1.30 0.95
CA GLN A 9 -43.34 1.30 1.89
C GLN A 9 -43.76 0.73 3.24
N ALA A 10 -42.95 -0.17 3.78
CA ALA A 10 -43.24 -0.85 5.05
C ALA A 10 -43.20 0.12 6.25
N PRO A 11 -44.16 0.04 7.22
CA PRO A 11 -44.33 0.99 8.33
C PRO A 11 -43.18 1.06 9.33
N GLY A 12 -42.18 0.19 9.23
CA GLY A 12 -41.05 0.11 10.15
C GLY A 12 -39.90 1.11 9.88
N GLN A 13 -39.70 1.52 8.63
CA GLN A 13 -38.59 2.42 8.26
C GLN A 13 -38.87 3.88 8.66
N GLU A 14 -40.08 4.33 8.61
CA GLU A 14 -40.43 5.70 8.98
C GLU A 14 -40.37 5.94 10.51
N ARG A 15 -40.65 4.91 11.31
CA ARG A 15 -40.47 4.97 12.76
C ARG A 15 -39.00 5.02 13.15
N ARG A 16 -38.10 4.30 12.47
CA ARG A 16 -36.65 4.37 12.73
C ARG A 16 -36.09 5.75 12.35
N ARG A 17 -36.47 6.30 11.21
CA ARG A 17 -36.02 7.61 10.77
C ARG A 17 -36.49 8.75 11.69
N ARG A 18 -37.69 8.67 12.23
CA ARG A 18 -38.19 9.66 13.25
C ARG A 18 -37.49 9.51 14.61
N ALA A 19 -37.07 8.30 14.98
CA ALA A 19 -36.31 8.09 16.24
C ALA A 19 -34.87 8.62 16.13
N GLU A 20 -34.21 8.47 14.98
CA GLU A 20 -32.88 9.02 14.70
C GLU A 20 -32.89 10.54 14.64
N LEU A 21 -33.88 11.14 13.97
CA LEU A 21 -34.02 12.60 13.93
C LEU A 21 -34.25 13.20 15.35
N LYS A 22 -35.06 12.54 16.19
CA LYS A 22 -35.23 12.98 17.59
C LYS A 22 -33.93 12.85 18.40
N ARG A 23 -33.13 11.82 18.16
CA ARG A 23 -31.83 11.65 18.82
C ARG A 23 -30.82 12.72 18.39
N MET A 24 -30.77 13.07 17.11
CA MET A 24 -29.93 14.16 16.60
C MET A 24 -30.37 15.54 17.09
N MET A 25 -31.66 15.81 17.15
CA MET A 25 -32.17 17.09 17.70
C MET A 25 -31.88 17.24 19.20
N GLY A 26 -31.95 16.15 19.98
CA GLY A 26 -31.58 16.16 21.39
C GLY A 26 -30.06 16.42 21.62
N LEU A 27 -29.20 15.95 20.71
CA LEU A 27 -27.75 16.20 20.75
C LEU A 27 -27.43 17.69 20.45
N VAL A 28 -28.16 18.29 19.50
CA VAL A 28 -28.00 19.71 19.13
C VAL A 28 -28.46 20.64 20.27
N GLU A 29 -29.52 20.26 20.99
CA GLU A 29 -29.98 21.02 22.18
C GLU A 29 -29.03 20.88 23.37
N ALA A 30 -28.42 19.70 23.58
CA ALA A 30 -27.41 19.50 24.63
C ALA A 30 -26.14 20.29 24.37
N ILE A 31 -25.72 20.47 23.10
CA ILE A 31 -24.58 21.31 22.73
C ILE A 31 -24.90 22.82 22.88
N ARG A 32 -26.15 23.23 22.66
CA ARG A 32 -26.58 24.62 22.90
C ARG A 32 -26.73 24.95 24.38
N GLY A 33 -27.02 23.99 25.25
CA GLY A 33 -27.16 24.17 26.69
C GLY A 33 -25.85 24.36 27.47
N ALA A 34 -24.70 24.01 26.86
CA ALA A 34 -23.39 24.09 27.52
C ALA A 34 -22.68 25.47 27.38
N ASN A 35 -23.17 26.38 26.54
CA ASN A 35 -22.53 27.67 26.25
C ASN A 35 -23.47 28.89 26.33
N GLY A 36 -24.26 29.02 27.37
CA GLY A 36 -25.16 30.16 27.43
C GLY A 36 -25.58 30.63 28.84
N ALA A 37 -24.70 31.34 29.52
CA ALA A 37 -25.17 32.27 30.58
C ALA A 37 -25.47 33.61 29.90
N PRO A 38 -26.67 34.23 30.10
CA PRO A 38 -26.97 35.56 29.54
C PRO A 38 -26.26 36.65 30.32
N VAL A 39 -25.43 37.41 29.61
CA VAL A 39 -24.89 38.67 30.14
C VAL A 39 -25.99 39.73 30.11
N ALA A 40 -26.40 40.21 31.27
CA ALA A 40 -27.32 41.34 31.42
C ALA A 40 -26.70 42.64 30.87
N VAL A 41 -27.33 43.20 29.84
CA VAL A 41 -26.93 44.52 29.30
C VAL A 41 -27.64 45.60 30.09
N ASP A 42 -26.88 46.34 30.90
CA ASP A 42 -27.36 47.56 31.52
C ASP A 42 -27.45 48.70 30.48
N ARG A 43 -28.69 49.15 30.22
CA ARG A 43 -29.00 50.25 29.29
C ARG A 43 -28.92 51.60 29.99
N ARG A 44 -27.74 52.12 30.31
CA ARG A 44 -27.52 53.54 30.66
C ARG A 44 -26.06 53.96 30.41
N VAL A 45 -25.73 54.31 29.16
CA VAL A 45 -24.54 55.15 28.89
C VAL A 45 -24.86 56.08 27.71
N PRO A 46 -24.56 57.38 27.80
CA PRO A 46 -24.90 58.37 26.76
C PRO A 46 -24.01 58.29 25.56
N ALA A 47 -24.54 58.69 24.41
CA ALA A 47 -23.86 58.73 23.13
C ALA A 47 -22.67 59.72 23.18
N GLY A 48 -21.43 59.24 22.96
CA GLY A 48 -20.30 60.17 22.83
C GLY A 48 -18.89 59.63 22.87
N GLU A 49 -18.63 58.33 22.91
CA GLU A 49 -17.27 57.83 22.74
C GLU A 49 -17.24 56.56 21.89
N ARG A 50 -16.55 56.65 20.74
CA ARG A 50 -16.24 55.48 19.92
C ARG A 50 -15.20 54.63 20.62
N LEU A 51 -15.63 53.69 21.45
CA LEU A 51 -14.78 52.61 21.93
C LEU A 51 -14.52 51.63 20.74
N GLN A 52 -13.28 51.64 20.27
CA GLN A 52 -12.77 50.56 19.45
C GLN A 52 -12.79 49.29 20.29
N HIS A 53 -13.82 48.44 20.10
CA HIS A 53 -13.80 47.09 20.63
C HIS A 53 -12.72 46.33 19.87
N ARG A 54 -11.53 46.25 20.43
CA ARG A 54 -10.58 45.19 20.14
C ARG A 54 -11.24 43.88 20.56
N ILE A 55 -11.81 43.16 19.59
CA ILE A 55 -12.10 41.74 19.77
C ILE A 55 -10.72 41.13 20.07
N LEU A 56 -10.48 40.75 21.32
CA LEU A 56 -9.38 39.85 21.67
C LEU A 56 -9.70 38.53 21.01
N MET A 57 -9.28 38.38 19.77
CA MET A 57 -9.08 37.03 19.19
C MET A 57 -8.14 36.32 20.17
N PRO A 58 -8.40 35.03 20.48
CA PRO A 58 -7.40 34.25 21.19
C PRO A 58 -6.11 34.40 20.38
N THR A 59 -5.05 34.86 21.04
CA THR A 59 -3.72 35.03 20.43
C THR A 59 -3.42 33.76 19.69
N ALA A 60 -3.31 33.85 18.35
CA ALA A 60 -2.84 32.72 17.55
C ALA A 60 -1.53 32.26 18.20
N ALA A 61 -1.47 30.98 18.58
CA ALA A 61 -0.24 30.37 19.07
C ALA A 61 0.88 30.81 18.13
N THR A 62 1.92 31.42 18.68
CA THR A 62 3.05 31.87 17.88
C THR A 62 3.67 30.66 17.19
N ASN A 63 4.34 30.83 16.07
CA ASN A 63 5.02 29.71 15.40
C ASN A 63 5.96 28.95 16.35
N HIS A 64 6.45 29.61 17.39
CA HIS A 64 7.28 29.03 18.44
C HIS A 64 6.47 28.03 19.32
N ASP A 65 5.22 28.35 19.69
CA ASP A 65 4.36 27.46 20.48
C ASP A 65 3.93 26.21 19.67
N ARG A 66 3.81 26.33 18.34
CA ARG A 66 3.47 25.17 17.48
C ARG A 66 4.64 24.21 17.31
N SER A 67 5.87 24.71 17.17
CA SER A 67 7.06 23.85 17.07
C SER A 67 7.28 23.05 18.35
N VAL A 68 7.07 23.66 19.52
CA VAL A 68 7.18 22.96 20.82
C VAL A 68 6.19 21.80 20.91
N MET A 69 4.97 21.93 20.36
CA MET A 69 3.94 20.89 20.44
C MET A 69 4.22 19.67 19.52
N THR A 70 5.04 19.84 18.48
CA THR A 70 5.41 18.80 17.52
C THR A 70 6.80 18.24 17.72
N GLU A 71 7.53 18.67 18.75
CA GLU A 71 8.83 18.12 19.11
C GLU A 71 8.72 16.67 19.61
N ILE A 72 9.64 15.81 19.17
CA ILE A 72 9.73 14.42 19.61
C ILE A 72 10.27 14.38 21.04
N VAL A 73 9.49 13.82 21.98
CA VAL A 73 9.90 13.70 23.39
C VAL A 73 10.22 12.26 23.79
N SER A 74 9.67 11.27 23.07
CA SER A 74 9.94 9.85 23.37
C SER A 74 9.74 9.02 22.11
N ILE A 75 10.62 8.04 21.94
CA ILE A 75 10.49 6.96 20.96
C ILE A 75 10.66 5.66 21.71
N HIS A 76 9.75 4.71 21.48
CA HIS A 76 9.82 3.37 22.04
C HIS A 76 9.60 2.34 20.94
N ALA A 77 10.40 1.27 20.93
CA ALA A 77 10.27 0.20 19.96
C ALA A 77 10.01 -1.14 20.67
N ARG A 78 9.44 -2.08 19.93
CA ARG A 78 9.22 -3.45 20.40
C ARG A 78 9.27 -4.44 19.25
N GLU A 79 9.53 -5.69 19.61
CA GLU A 79 9.35 -6.83 18.73
C GLU A 79 7.88 -7.26 18.75
N ILE A 80 7.28 -7.42 17.56
CA ILE A 80 5.95 -7.99 17.36
C ILE A 80 6.03 -9.12 16.33
N LEU A 81 4.95 -9.84 16.07
CA LEU A 81 4.91 -10.88 15.04
C LEU A 81 4.25 -10.37 13.75
N ASP A 82 4.84 -10.74 12.62
CA ASP A 82 4.24 -10.57 11.30
C ASP A 82 3.18 -11.65 10.99
N SER A 83 2.52 -11.56 9.85
CA SER A 83 1.48 -12.49 9.39
C SER A 83 1.96 -13.94 9.17
N ARG A 84 3.28 -14.15 9.15
CA ARG A 84 3.92 -15.48 9.07
C ARG A 84 4.38 -16.00 10.42
N GLY A 85 4.19 -15.21 11.50
CA GLY A 85 4.66 -15.53 12.84
C GLY A 85 6.16 -15.30 13.03
N ASN A 86 6.81 -14.52 12.15
CA ASN A 86 8.19 -14.09 12.34
C ASN A 86 8.23 -12.72 13.05
N PRO A 87 9.27 -12.46 13.88
CA PRO A 87 9.44 -11.16 14.50
C PRO A 87 9.61 -10.02 13.49
N THR A 88 9.06 -8.86 13.83
CA THR A 88 9.28 -7.58 13.14
C THR A 88 9.27 -6.43 14.14
N VAL A 89 9.67 -5.23 13.70
CA VAL A 89 9.78 -4.03 14.55
C VAL A 89 8.51 -3.20 14.49
N GLU A 90 8.01 -2.79 15.66
CA GLU A 90 7.00 -1.74 15.81
C GLU A 90 7.58 -0.60 16.65
N ALA A 91 7.34 0.66 16.25
CA ALA A 91 7.76 1.84 17.00
C ALA A 91 6.59 2.76 17.32
N ASP A 92 6.68 3.39 18.51
CA ASP A 92 5.83 4.49 18.96
C ASP A 92 6.67 5.77 19.03
N VAL A 93 6.18 6.85 18.44
CA VAL A 93 6.76 8.21 18.56
C VAL A 93 5.76 9.10 19.27
N ILE A 94 6.19 9.74 20.38
CA ILE A 94 5.37 10.63 21.21
C ILE A 94 5.92 12.03 21.10
N LEU A 95 5.02 13.00 20.88
CA LEU A 95 5.33 14.42 20.74
C LEU A 95 4.99 15.18 22.01
N ALA A 96 5.63 16.33 22.22
CA ALA A 96 5.43 17.19 23.39
C ALA A 96 3.98 17.61 23.59
N GLY A 97 3.21 17.73 22.50
CA GLY A 97 1.76 18.00 22.55
C GLY A 97 0.90 16.80 22.95
N GLY A 98 1.49 15.65 23.23
CA GLY A 98 0.79 14.40 23.57
C GLY A 98 0.29 13.60 22.36
N ALA A 99 0.48 14.07 21.15
CA ALA A 99 0.18 13.29 19.97
C ALA A 99 1.16 12.10 19.86
N MET A 100 0.66 10.94 19.41
CA MET A 100 1.45 9.72 19.24
C MET A 100 1.22 9.16 17.82
N GLY A 101 2.26 8.59 17.24
CA GLY A 101 2.19 7.75 16.05
C GLY A 101 2.79 6.39 16.32
N ARG A 102 2.18 5.35 15.81
CA ARG A 102 2.65 3.95 15.86
C ARG A 102 2.78 3.40 14.46
N ALA A 103 3.83 2.64 14.19
CA ALA A 103 3.99 1.95 12.92
C ALA A 103 4.72 0.62 13.09
N ALA A 104 4.28 -0.38 12.34
CA ALA A 104 4.90 -1.69 12.26
C ALA A 104 5.47 -1.93 10.85
N VAL A 105 6.66 -2.50 10.78
CA VAL A 105 7.40 -2.68 9.52
C VAL A 105 7.06 -4.02 8.89
N PRO A 106 6.77 -4.08 7.57
CA PRO A 106 6.62 -5.34 6.85
C PRO A 106 7.99 -6.03 6.60
N SER A 107 7.96 -7.33 6.32
CA SER A 107 9.14 -8.16 6.11
C SER A 107 9.03 -9.02 4.86
N GLY A 108 10.06 -9.08 4.01
CA GLY A 108 10.09 -9.92 2.82
C GLY A 108 10.33 -11.41 3.11
N ALA A 109 9.88 -12.29 2.20
CA ALA A 109 10.28 -13.70 2.15
C ALA A 109 11.50 -13.87 1.23
N SER A 110 11.39 -13.37 0.00
CA SER A 110 12.51 -13.14 -0.90
C SER A 110 12.94 -11.68 -0.78
N THR A 111 14.24 -11.42 -0.82
CA THR A 111 14.79 -10.07 -0.79
C THR A 111 15.71 -9.92 -1.99
N GLY A 112 15.50 -8.87 -2.78
CA GLY A 112 16.41 -8.49 -3.87
C GLY A 112 17.83 -8.23 -3.31
N GLU A 113 18.85 -8.59 -4.07
CA GLU A 113 20.25 -8.45 -3.67
C GLU A 113 20.62 -7.00 -3.31
N HIS A 114 19.86 -6.03 -3.81
CA HIS A 114 20.13 -4.59 -3.68
C HIS A 114 19.20 -3.87 -2.68
N GLU A 115 18.38 -4.59 -1.91
CA GLU A 115 17.51 -4.00 -0.88
C GLU A 115 18.32 -3.48 0.32
N ALA A 116 17.74 -2.50 1.04
CA ALA A 116 18.25 -2.10 2.34
C ALA A 116 18.15 -3.25 3.36
N VAL A 117 19.10 -3.31 4.29
CA VAL A 117 19.26 -4.47 5.19
C VAL A 117 18.18 -4.51 6.26
N GLU A 118 17.40 -5.57 6.27
CA GLU A 118 16.57 -5.95 7.41
C GLU A 118 17.45 -6.58 8.48
N LEU A 119 17.68 -5.86 9.58
CA LEU A 119 18.57 -6.33 10.66
C LEU A 119 17.89 -7.45 11.45
N ARG A 120 18.55 -8.61 11.52
CA ARG A 120 18.15 -9.80 12.27
C ARG A 120 19.22 -10.18 13.28
N ASP A 121 18.82 -10.68 14.46
CA ASP A 121 19.73 -11.01 15.56
C ASP A 121 20.65 -12.18 15.23
N GLY A 122 20.22 -13.11 14.37
CA GLY A 122 21.01 -14.27 13.93
C GLY A 122 21.14 -15.39 14.97
N ASP A 123 20.64 -15.20 16.19
CA ASP A 123 20.64 -16.23 17.23
C ASP A 123 19.64 -17.34 16.91
N LYS A 124 20.13 -18.47 16.45
CA LYS A 124 19.29 -19.62 16.07
C LYS A 124 18.50 -20.22 17.23
N GLY A 125 18.85 -19.92 18.48
CA GLY A 125 18.12 -20.33 19.67
C GLY A 125 16.83 -19.54 19.92
N VAL A 126 16.69 -18.35 19.30
CA VAL A 126 15.54 -17.46 19.43
C VAL A 126 14.95 -17.21 18.05
N TYR A 127 13.66 -17.53 17.87
CA TYR A 127 12.95 -17.39 16.58
C TYR A 127 13.75 -17.92 15.37
N MET A 128 14.56 -18.96 15.57
CA MET A 128 15.39 -19.58 14.51
C MET A 128 16.35 -18.59 13.83
N GLY A 129 16.82 -17.58 14.56
CA GLY A 129 17.71 -16.52 14.07
C GLY A 129 17.02 -15.29 13.51
N LYS A 130 15.68 -15.25 13.55
CA LYS A 130 14.88 -14.17 12.96
C LYS A 130 14.48 -13.06 13.95
N GLY A 131 14.95 -13.09 15.22
CA GLY A 131 14.73 -12.04 16.22
C GLY A 131 15.14 -10.66 15.70
N VAL A 132 14.57 -9.60 16.27
CA VAL A 132 14.84 -8.20 15.88
C VAL A 132 15.18 -7.31 17.07
N LEU A 133 15.58 -7.92 18.19
CA LEU A 133 15.91 -7.16 19.41
C LEU A 133 17.08 -6.20 19.23
N GLN A 134 18.06 -6.52 18.38
CA GLN A 134 19.14 -5.61 18.05
C GLN A 134 18.62 -4.37 17.32
N ALA A 135 17.67 -4.52 16.40
CA ALA A 135 17.02 -3.40 15.73
C ALA A 135 16.20 -2.55 16.73
N VAL A 136 15.49 -3.19 17.67
CA VAL A 136 14.78 -2.51 18.77
C VAL A 136 15.75 -1.73 19.65
N GLU A 137 16.87 -2.32 20.07
CA GLU A 137 17.90 -1.64 20.86
C GLU A 137 18.48 -0.44 20.12
N ASN A 138 18.74 -0.56 18.80
CA ASN A 138 19.22 0.55 17.98
C ASN A 138 18.23 1.72 17.93
N VAL A 139 16.92 1.43 17.92
CA VAL A 139 15.89 2.49 18.02
C VAL A 139 16.01 3.23 19.35
N GLU A 140 16.09 2.50 20.47
CA GLU A 140 16.02 3.09 21.81
C GLU A 140 17.32 3.78 22.22
N THR A 141 18.46 3.22 21.82
CA THR A 141 19.78 3.68 22.33
C THR A 141 20.51 4.61 21.36
N ILE A 142 20.17 4.58 20.06
CA ILE A 142 20.85 5.39 19.04
C ILE A 142 19.87 6.35 18.37
N ILE A 143 18.79 5.86 17.78
CA ILE A 143 17.88 6.69 17.00
C ILE A 143 17.10 7.65 17.89
N ALA A 144 16.53 7.20 19.01
CA ALA A 144 15.72 8.02 19.88
C ALA A 144 16.50 9.23 20.46
N PRO A 145 17.75 9.09 20.95
CA PRO A 145 18.54 10.24 21.39
C PRO A 145 18.85 11.25 20.29
N GLU A 146 19.11 10.80 19.06
CA GLU A 146 19.42 11.68 17.92
C GLU A 146 18.22 12.49 17.45
N LEU A 147 17.00 11.98 17.64
CA LEU A 147 15.77 12.62 17.21
C LEU A 147 15.07 13.43 18.31
N ALA A 148 15.49 13.30 19.57
CA ALA A 148 14.89 14.01 20.70
C ALA A 148 14.96 15.53 20.50
N GLY A 149 13.81 16.23 20.64
CA GLY A 149 13.70 17.67 20.45
C GLY A 149 13.55 18.12 19.00
N LEU A 150 13.65 17.21 18.01
CA LEU A 150 13.40 17.56 16.61
C LEU A 150 11.88 17.69 16.34
N ASP A 151 11.53 18.58 15.43
CA ASP A 151 10.15 18.77 14.98
C ASP A 151 9.73 17.62 14.03
N ALA A 152 8.77 16.82 14.48
CA ALA A 152 8.23 15.67 13.73
C ALA A 152 7.60 16.06 12.39
N THR A 153 7.21 17.32 12.19
CA THR A 153 6.67 17.78 10.89
C THR A 153 7.76 17.93 9.82
N ASN A 154 9.04 17.93 10.21
CA ASN A 154 10.15 17.96 9.27
C ASN A 154 10.64 16.54 8.96
N GLN A 155 9.80 15.75 8.28
CA GLN A 155 10.08 14.35 7.94
C GLN A 155 11.45 14.15 7.28
N ARG A 156 11.84 15.07 6.37
CA ARG A 156 13.12 14.96 5.67
C ARG A 156 14.32 15.11 6.59
N LEU A 157 14.24 16.00 7.58
CA LEU A 157 15.28 16.14 8.59
C LEU A 157 15.36 14.88 9.47
N ILE A 158 14.22 14.37 9.91
CA ILE A 158 14.13 13.12 10.70
C ILE A 158 14.81 11.97 9.95
N ASP A 159 14.40 11.71 8.71
CA ASP A 159 14.92 10.60 7.90
C ASP A 159 16.41 10.78 7.60
N SER A 160 16.84 12.00 7.22
CA SER A 160 18.27 12.26 6.96
C SER A 160 19.15 12.15 8.20
N THR A 161 18.63 12.48 9.39
CA THR A 161 19.35 12.28 10.67
C THR A 161 19.56 10.80 10.94
N MET A 162 18.54 9.95 10.74
CA MET A 162 18.66 8.50 10.91
C MET A 162 19.61 7.85 9.89
N ILE A 163 19.55 8.29 8.62
CA ILE A 163 20.46 7.83 7.55
C ILE A 163 21.92 8.20 7.91
N ALA A 164 22.15 9.43 8.34
CA ALA A 164 23.47 9.89 8.77
C ALA A 164 23.98 9.14 10.01
N ALA A 165 23.07 8.85 10.96
CA ALA A 165 23.38 8.04 12.12
C ALA A 165 23.72 6.59 11.74
N ASP A 166 23.09 5.99 10.73
CA ASP A 166 23.49 4.68 10.21
C ASP A 166 24.86 4.73 9.53
N GLY A 167 25.06 5.64 8.60
CA GLY A 167 26.33 5.90 7.92
C GLY A 167 26.75 4.83 6.90
N THR A 168 25.91 3.82 6.62
CA THR A 168 26.15 2.80 5.58
C THR A 168 25.24 3.04 4.37
N GLU A 169 25.62 2.55 3.18
CA GLU A 169 24.84 2.75 1.96
C GLU A 169 23.48 2.05 2.00
N ASN A 170 23.42 0.87 2.64
CA ASN A 170 22.24 -0.01 2.67
C ASN A 170 21.60 -0.11 4.06
N LYS A 171 21.86 0.84 4.97
CA LYS A 171 21.31 0.87 6.34
C LYS A 171 21.67 -0.38 7.18
N GLY A 172 22.83 -0.98 6.89
CA GLY A 172 23.24 -2.24 7.51
C GLY A 172 23.69 -2.14 8.97
N ARG A 173 23.97 -0.92 9.49
CA ARG A 173 24.42 -0.74 10.88
C ARG A 173 23.26 -0.68 11.87
N LEU A 174 22.24 0.11 11.60
CA LEU A 174 21.07 0.27 12.47
C LEU A 174 19.93 -0.66 12.08
N GLY A 175 19.84 -1.02 10.79
CA GLY A 175 18.77 -1.79 10.20
C GLY A 175 17.73 -0.90 9.53
N ALA A 176 17.38 -1.20 8.29
CA ALA A 176 16.31 -0.51 7.57
C ALA A 176 14.95 -0.67 8.28
N ASN A 177 14.72 -1.81 8.95
CA ASN A 177 13.53 -2.06 9.75
C ASN A 177 13.44 -1.12 10.97
N ALA A 178 14.55 -0.88 11.69
CA ALA A 178 14.60 0.09 12.79
C ALA A 178 14.30 1.52 12.30
N ILE A 179 14.98 1.94 11.23
CA ILE A 179 14.85 3.29 10.66
C ILE A 179 13.44 3.50 10.12
N LEU A 180 12.89 2.54 9.36
CA LEU A 180 11.55 2.66 8.77
C LEU A 180 10.45 2.71 9.83
N ALA A 181 10.54 1.90 10.89
CA ALA A 181 9.55 1.92 11.97
C ALA A 181 9.40 3.33 12.56
N VAL A 182 10.53 4.00 12.83
CA VAL A 182 10.55 5.37 13.37
C VAL A 182 10.10 6.40 12.31
N SER A 183 10.54 6.26 11.06
CA SER A 183 10.13 7.15 9.96
C SER A 183 8.61 7.17 9.78
N MET A 184 7.97 6.00 9.69
CA MET A 184 6.52 5.85 9.56
C MET A 184 5.77 6.33 10.81
N ALA A 185 6.26 5.97 12.01
CA ALA A 185 5.63 6.39 13.27
C ALA A 185 5.69 7.92 13.45
N THR A 186 6.80 8.55 13.05
CA THR A 186 6.95 10.01 13.07
C THR A 186 5.95 10.71 12.15
N ALA A 187 5.77 10.22 10.92
CA ALA A 187 4.77 10.75 10.00
C ALA A 187 3.35 10.69 10.59
N ARG A 188 2.98 9.58 11.23
CA ARG A 188 1.69 9.44 11.92
C ARG A 188 1.56 10.37 13.12
N ALA A 189 2.61 10.50 13.94
CA ALA A 189 2.61 11.41 15.09
C ALA A 189 2.39 12.86 14.65
N ALA A 190 3.07 13.30 13.59
CA ALA A 190 2.92 14.62 13.01
C ALA A 190 1.51 14.82 12.42
N ALA A 191 0.98 13.87 11.68
CA ALA A 191 -0.40 13.91 11.16
C ALA A 191 -1.42 14.06 12.30
N ASN A 192 -1.29 13.25 13.37
CA ASN A 192 -2.14 13.30 14.54
C ASN A 192 -2.04 14.63 15.29
N ALA A 193 -0.83 15.20 15.44
CA ALA A 193 -0.63 16.51 16.05
C ALA A 193 -1.33 17.63 15.25
N LEU A 194 -1.32 17.53 13.94
CA LEU A 194 -1.99 18.46 13.03
C LEU A 194 -3.48 18.18 12.84
N LYS A 195 -3.99 17.06 13.41
CA LYS A 195 -5.39 16.59 13.26
C LYS A 195 -5.76 16.38 11.80
N LEU A 196 -4.82 15.85 11.03
CA LEU A 196 -5.02 15.47 9.63
C LEU A 196 -4.98 13.93 9.51
N PRO A 197 -5.81 13.34 8.64
CA PRO A 197 -5.59 11.96 8.23
C PRO A 197 -4.21 11.82 7.57
N LEU A 198 -3.60 10.64 7.69
CA LEU A 198 -2.22 10.43 7.23
C LEU A 198 -2.06 10.72 5.72
N TYR A 199 -3.00 10.24 4.90
CA TYR A 199 -2.95 10.50 3.45
C TYR A 199 -2.98 12.00 3.11
N ARG A 200 -3.74 12.81 3.88
CA ARG A 200 -3.79 14.28 3.72
C ARG A 200 -2.51 14.95 4.20
N TYR A 201 -1.94 14.46 5.29
CA TYR A 201 -0.68 14.99 5.79
C TYR A 201 0.46 14.80 4.79
N LEU A 202 0.58 13.59 4.23
CA LEU A 202 1.64 13.26 3.27
C LEU A 202 1.41 13.85 1.88
N GLY A 203 0.16 13.83 1.37
CA GLY A 203 -0.16 14.17 -0.02
C GLY A 203 -0.81 15.55 -0.23
N GLY A 204 -1.19 16.22 0.88
CA GLY A 204 -1.83 17.52 0.82
C GLY A 204 -3.25 17.50 0.26
N VAL A 205 -3.70 18.64 -0.26
CA VAL A 205 -5.10 18.81 -0.72
C VAL A 205 -5.44 18.01 -1.98
N ASN A 206 -4.43 17.59 -2.72
CA ASN A 206 -4.58 16.88 -3.99
C ASN A 206 -4.62 15.35 -3.83
N ALA A 207 -4.49 14.81 -2.62
CA ALA A 207 -4.58 13.38 -2.33
C ALA A 207 -6.04 12.90 -2.44
N THR A 208 -6.47 12.49 -3.62
CA THR A 208 -7.87 12.17 -3.95
C THR A 208 -8.06 10.89 -4.77
N VAL A 209 -6.98 10.29 -5.28
CA VAL A 209 -7.05 9.11 -6.16
C VAL A 209 -6.99 7.84 -5.32
N LEU A 210 -8.08 7.06 -5.33
CA LEU A 210 -8.13 5.70 -4.80
C LEU A 210 -7.40 4.77 -5.77
N PRO A 211 -6.53 3.87 -5.26
CA PRO A 211 -5.75 3.00 -6.12
C PRO A 211 -6.57 1.83 -6.67
N THR A 212 -6.34 1.46 -7.94
CA THR A 212 -6.82 0.20 -8.51
C THR A 212 -6.13 -0.97 -7.81
N PRO A 213 -6.87 -1.90 -7.17
CA PRO A 213 -6.27 -3.01 -6.47
C PRO A 213 -5.78 -4.09 -7.43
N MET A 214 -4.54 -4.53 -7.24
CA MET A 214 -3.93 -5.72 -7.84
C MET A 214 -4.05 -6.87 -6.84
N MET A 215 -5.09 -7.69 -6.98
CA MET A 215 -5.46 -8.69 -5.97
C MET A 215 -4.88 -10.05 -6.34
N ASN A 216 -3.86 -10.52 -5.62
CA ASN A 216 -3.27 -11.84 -5.83
C ASN A 216 -4.25 -12.95 -5.44
N ILE A 217 -4.86 -13.65 -6.41
CA ILE A 217 -5.89 -14.68 -6.18
C ILE A 217 -5.42 -16.12 -6.41
N ILE A 218 -4.31 -16.31 -7.13
CA ILE A 218 -3.60 -17.60 -7.23
C ILE A 218 -2.12 -17.39 -6.98
N ASN A 219 -1.56 -18.15 -6.03
CA ASN A 219 -0.15 -18.20 -5.69
C ASN A 219 0.52 -19.42 -6.32
N GLY A 220 1.72 -19.23 -6.80
CA GLY A 220 2.64 -20.27 -7.25
C GLY A 220 4.07 -19.93 -6.82
N GLY A 221 5.06 -20.29 -7.62
CA GLY A 221 6.46 -19.94 -7.38
C GLY A 221 6.93 -20.25 -5.95
N ALA A 222 7.63 -19.34 -5.35
CA ALA A 222 8.10 -19.44 -3.96
C ALA A 222 6.96 -19.28 -2.93
N HIS A 223 5.82 -18.69 -3.30
CA HIS A 223 4.69 -18.42 -2.41
C HIS A 223 3.74 -19.62 -2.20
N ALA A 224 3.97 -20.75 -2.93
CA ALA A 224 3.14 -21.95 -2.81
C ALA A 224 3.92 -23.23 -3.09
N ASP A 225 3.60 -24.31 -2.39
CA ASP A 225 4.02 -25.65 -2.75
C ASP A 225 3.08 -26.19 -3.85
N SER A 226 3.33 -25.77 -5.10
CA SER A 226 2.50 -26.04 -6.26
C SER A 226 3.37 -26.33 -7.50
N ASN A 227 2.73 -26.77 -8.59
CA ASN A 227 3.41 -27.04 -9.87
C ASN A 227 3.44 -25.82 -10.81
N VAL A 228 3.11 -24.63 -10.29
CA VAL A 228 3.10 -23.38 -11.04
C VAL A 228 4.42 -22.64 -10.80
N ASP A 229 5.11 -22.22 -11.87
CA ASP A 229 6.40 -21.53 -11.75
C ASP A 229 6.24 -20.07 -11.40
N PHE A 230 5.23 -19.39 -11.95
CA PHE A 230 4.98 -17.96 -11.68
C PHE A 230 4.44 -17.78 -10.27
N GLN A 231 4.90 -16.71 -9.61
CA GLN A 231 4.67 -16.49 -8.19
C GLN A 231 3.24 -15.99 -7.90
N GLU A 232 2.72 -15.07 -8.72
CA GLU A 232 1.41 -14.46 -8.48
C GLU A 232 0.61 -14.25 -9.77
N PHE A 233 -0.68 -14.57 -9.66
CA PHE A 233 -1.68 -14.25 -10.68
C PHE A 233 -2.75 -13.37 -10.03
N MET A 234 -2.87 -12.14 -10.51
CA MET A 234 -3.68 -11.10 -9.92
C MET A 234 -4.87 -10.73 -10.81
N VAL A 235 -5.98 -10.32 -10.19
CA VAL A 235 -7.08 -9.64 -10.85
C VAL A 235 -7.05 -8.16 -10.53
N MET A 236 -7.42 -7.35 -11.53
CA MET A 236 -7.51 -5.90 -11.44
C MET A 236 -8.89 -5.46 -11.91
N PRO A 237 -9.78 -4.98 -11.04
CA PRO A 237 -11.10 -4.44 -11.41
C PRO A 237 -10.97 -3.06 -12.05
N VAL A 238 -10.54 -3.03 -13.32
CA VAL A 238 -10.20 -1.81 -14.06
C VAL A 238 -11.40 -1.03 -14.59
N GLY A 239 -12.57 -1.68 -14.68
CA GLY A 239 -13.80 -1.09 -15.21
C GLY A 239 -14.77 -0.60 -14.14
N ALA A 240 -14.44 -0.70 -12.85
CA ALA A 240 -15.32 -0.24 -11.76
C ALA A 240 -15.43 1.29 -11.72
N GLU A 241 -16.54 1.80 -11.21
CA GLU A 241 -16.79 3.24 -11.11
C GLU A 241 -16.12 3.88 -9.88
N ASP A 242 -15.96 3.09 -8.79
CA ASP A 242 -15.35 3.52 -7.54
C ASP A 242 -14.55 2.37 -6.87
N PHE A 243 -13.84 2.69 -5.80
CA PHE A 243 -13.02 1.69 -5.11
C PHE A 243 -13.86 0.63 -4.39
N ALA A 244 -14.98 1.00 -3.79
CA ALA A 244 -15.87 0.07 -3.10
C ALA A 244 -16.42 -0.98 -4.07
N GLU A 245 -16.80 -0.56 -5.29
CA GLU A 245 -17.22 -1.46 -6.35
C GLU A 245 -16.07 -2.35 -6.82
N ALA A 246 -14.89 -1.79 -7.05
CA ALA A 246 -13.70 -2.53 -7.43
C ALA A 246 -13.36 -3.64 -6.41
N LEU A 247 -13.39 -3.31 -5.12
CA LEU A 247 -13.15 -4.29 -4.05
C LEU A 247 -14.23 -5.38 -4.02
N ARG A 248 -15.50 -5.03 -4.24
CA ARG A 248 -16.60 -5.99 -4.35
C ARG A 248 -16.36 -6.97 -5.49
N TRP A 249 -16.04 -6.48 -6.70
CA TRP A 249 -15.79 -7.33 -7.88
C TRP A 249 -14.62 -8.30 -7.65
N GLY A 250 -13.54 -7.81 -7.04
CA GLY A 250 -12.40 -8.64 -6.67
C GLY A 250 -12.77 -9.73 -5.66
N ALA A 251 -13.55 -9.41 -4.64
CA ALA A 251 -14.00 -10.36 -3.62
C ALA A 251 -14.98 -11.41 -4.21
N GLU A 252 -15.92 -11.00 -5.05
CA GLU A 252 -16.85 -11.91 -5.73
C GLU A 252 -16.12 -12.86 -6.68
N THR A 253 -15.14 -12.36 -7.43
CA THR A 253 -14.25 -13.18 -8.30
C THR A 253 -13.44 -14.18 -7.46
N PHE A 254 -12.85 -13.74 -6.33
CA PHE A 254 -12.12 -14.63 -5.41
C PHE A 254 -12.99 -15.77 -4.89
N HIS A 255 -14.21 -15.48 -4.45
CA HIS A 255 -15.14 -16.51 -3.96
C HIS A 255 -15.61 -17.44 -5.08
N THR A 256 -15.83 -16.93 -6.27
CA THR A 256 -16.19 -17.73 -7.46
C THR A 256 -15.05 -18.64 -7.86
N LEU A 257 -13.80 -18.14 -7.86
CA LEU A 257 -12.61 -18.95 -8.12
C LEU A 257 -12.49 -20.14 -7.15
N LYS A 258 -12.83 -19.93 -5.87
CA LYS A 258 -12.88 -21.05 -4.91
C LYS A 258 -13.82 -22.16 -5.36
N GLY A 259 -14.96 -21.79 -5.94
CA GLY A 259 -15.93 -22.74 -6.52
C GLY A 259 -15.36 -23.47 -7.72
N VAL A 260 -14.74 -22.75 -8.65
CA VAL A 260 -14.08 -23.30 -9.87
C VAL A 260 -13.01 -24.32 -9.48
N LEU A 261 -12.10 -23.94 -8.58
CA LEU A 261 -11.02 -24.82 -8.13
C LEU A 261 -11.54 -26.09 -7.45
N LYS A 262 -12.54 -25.97 -6.56
CA LYS A 262 -13.19 -27.13 -5.93
C LYS A 262 -13.84 -28.05 -6.94
N LYS A 263 -14.57 -27.53 -7.94
CA LYS A 263 -15.22 -28.29 -8.99
C LYS A 263 -14.21 -29.08 -9.84
N LYS A 264 -13.02 -28.50 -10.05
CA LYS A 264 -11.89 -29.17 -10.75
C LYS A 264 -11.10 -30.12 -9.84
N GLY A 265 -11.44 -30.24 -8.56
CA GLY A 265 -10.80 -31.13 -7.60
C GLY A 265 -9.51 -30.57 -6.97
N TYR A 266 -9.25 -29.27 -7.09
CA TYR A 266 -8.07 -28.61 -6.53
C TYR A 266 -8.25 -28.19 -5.08
N ASN A 267 -7.14 -28.09 -4.36
CA ASN A 267 -7.08 -27.53 -3.01
C ASN A 267 -7.38 -26.03 -3.06
N THR A 268 -8.07 -25.53 -2.03
CA THR A 268 -8.40 -24.12 -1.85
C THR A 268 -7.85 -23.56 -0.53
N ALA A 269 -6.75 -24.12 -0.01
CA ALA A 269 -5.94 -23.47 1.00
C ALA A 269 -5.30 -22.21 0.41
N VAL A 270 -5.07 -21.20 1.28
CA VAL A 270 -4.49 -19.92 0.86
C VAL A 270 -3.02 -19.87 1.24
N GLY A 271 -2.23 -19.18 0.41
CA GLY A 271 -0.84 -18.86 0.67
C GLY A 271 -0.66 -17.66 1.60
N ASP A 272 0.58 -17.20 1.73
CA ASP A 272 0.96 -16.09 2.63
C ASP A 272 0.26 -14.77 2.31
N GLU A 273 -0.10 -14.55 1.05
CA GLU A 273 -0.77 -13.33 0.59
C GLU A 273 -2.28 -13.46 0.44
N GLY A 274 -2.84 -14.58 0.88
CA GLY A 274 -4.30 -14.80 0.92
C GLY A 274 -4.91 -15.34 -0.38
N GLY A 275 -4.18 -15.45 -1.48
CA GLY A 275 -4.59 -16.13 -2.69
C GLY A 275 -4.56 -17.65 -2.55
N PHE A 276 -5.32 -18.39 -3.38
CA PHE A 276 -5.31 -19.85 -3.34
C PHE A 276 -3.97 -20.40 -3.83
N ALA A 277 -3.58 -21.57 -3.32
CA ALA A 277 -2.35 -22.26 -3.66
C ALA A 277 -2.65 -23.68 -4.23
N PRO A 278 -3.36 -23.79 -5.38
CA PRO A 278 -3.70 -25.08 -5.97
C PRO A 278 -2.51 -25.69 -6.73
N SER A 279 -2.39 -27.02 -6.72
CA SER A 279 -1.44 -27.73 -7.56
C SER A 279 -1.99 -27.88 -8.99
N LEU A 280 -1.96 -26.77 -9.76
CA LEU A 280 -2.39 -26.74 -11.16
C LEU A 280 -1.37 -27.43 -12.07
N LYS A 281 -1.77 -27.74 -13.30
CA LYS A 281 -0.93 -28.47 -14.26
C LYS A 281 0.09 -27.59 -14.97
N SER A 282 -0.24 -26.28 -15.12
CA SER A 282 0.59 -25.32 -15.84
C SER A 282 0.28 -23.88 -15.40
N ASN A 283 1.14 -22.94 -15.80
CA ASN A 283 0.89 -21.51 -15.62
C ASN A 283 -0.35 -21.04 -16.42
N ASP A 284 -0.59 -21.62 -17.63
CA ASP A 284 -1.78 -21.32 -18.44
C ASP A 284 -3.07 -21.71 -17.71
N GLU A 285 -3.12 -22.87 -17.06
CA GLU A 285 -4.30 -23.31 -16.32
C GLU A 285 -4.67 -22.37 -15.18
N ALA A 286 -3.69 -21.66 -14.59
CA ALA A 286 -3.97 -20.65 -13.58
C ALA A 286 -4.78 -19.49 -14.18
N ILE A 287 -4.35 -18.97 -15.32
CA ILE A 287 -5.07 -17.88 -16.02
C ILE A 287 -6.46 -18.37 -16.47
N GLU A 288 -6.57 -19.58 -17.03
CA GLU A 288 -7.84 -20.13 -17.51
C GLU A 288 -8.84 -20.33 -16.36
N CYS A 289 -8.39 -20.75 -15.17
CA CYS A 289 -9.25 -20.82 -13.98
C CYS A 289 -9.72 -19.43 -13.52
N ILE A 290 -8.87 -18.41 -13.62
CA ILE A 290 -9.21 -17.03 -13.27
C ILE A 290 -10.24 -16.47 -14.25
N LEU A 291 -10.05 -16.66 -15.56
CA LEU A 291 -10.99 -16.20 -16.58
C LEU A 291 -12.37 -16.88 -16.41
N GLU A 292 -12.39 -18.22 -16.18
CA GLU A 292 -13.64 -18.93 -15.86
C GLU A 292 -14.34 -18.33 -14.62
N ALA A 293 -13.54 -17.94 -13.61
CA ALA A 293 -14.10 -17.35 -12.39
C ALA A 293 -14.65 -15.93 -12.61
N ILE A 294 -13.98 -15.09 -13.41
CA ILE A 294 -14.44 -13.74 -13.77
C ILE A 294 -15.78 -13.85 -14.52
N GLU A 295 -15.88 -14.71 -15.55
CA GLU A 295 -17.10 -14.89 -16.32
C GLU A 295 -18.26 -15.46 -15.48
N LEU A 296 -17.98 -16.46 -14.63
CA LEU A 296 -18.98 -17.04 -13.72
C LEU A 296 -19.43 -16.07 -12.61
N ALA A 297 -18.59 -15.11 -12.23
CA ALA A 297 -18.95 -14.01 -11.33
C ALA A 297 -19.85 -12.96 -12.03
N GLY A 298 -19.98 -13.04 -13.36
CA GLY A 298 -20.82 -12.15 -14.16
C GLY A 298 -20.07 -10.94 -14.72
N TYR A 299 -18.73 -10.95 -14.70
CA TYR A 299 -17.89 -9.86 -15.19
C TYR A 299 -17.24 -10.20 -16.53
N LYS A 300 -16.82 -9.17 -17.25
CA LYS A 300 -16.18 -9.27 -18.56
C LYS A 300 -14.65 -9.23 -18.41
N PRO A 301 -13.93 -10.33 -18.78
CA PRO A 301 -12.48 -10.33 -18.79
C PRO A 301 -11.92 -9.24 -19.72
N GLY A 302 -10.98 -8.44 -19.21
CA GLY A 302 -10.29 -7.39 -19.97
C GLY A 302 -11.03 -6.04 -20.01
N GLU A 303 -12.36 -6.03 -19.97
CA GLU A 303 -13.16 -4.79 -19.92
C GLU A 303 -13.40 -4.34 -18.47
N GLU A 304 -13.91 -5.24 -17.64
CA GLU A 304 -14.27 -4.97 -16.24
C GLU A 304 -13.17 -5.44 -15.29
N ILE A 305 -12.65 -6.65 -15.50
CA ILE A 305 -11.56 -7.22 -14.71
C ILE A 305 -10.45 -7.68 -15.64
N ALA A 306 -9.27 -7.09 -15.51
CA ALA A 306 -8.05 -7.47 -16.21
C ALA A 306 -7.17 -8.39 -15.34
N ILE A 307 -6.11 -8.92 -15.94
CA ILE A 307 -5.13 -9.79 -15.29
C ILE A 307 -3.79 -9.06 -15.17
N ALA A 308 -3.15 -9.22 -14.01
CA ALA A 308 -1.76 -8.87 -13.81
C ALA A 308 -0.96 -10.09 -13.34
N LEU A 309 0.32 -10.12 -13.68
CA LEU A 309 1.22 -11.21 -13.37
C LEU A 309 2.42 -10.71 -12.57
N ASP A 310 2.88 -11.52 -11.64
CA ASP A 310 4.21 -11.43 -11.06
C ASP A 310 4.91 -12.80 -11.17
N PRO A 311 5.70 -13.03 -12.21
CA PRO A 311 6.50 -14.23 -12.35
C PRO A 311 7.59 -14.38 -11.30
N ALA A 312 8.15 -13.29 -10.77
CA ALA A 312 9.35 -13.25 -9.94
C ALA A 312 10.50 -14.01 -10.61
N SER A 313 10.86 -13.59 -11.82
CA SER A 313 11.69 -14.39 -12.73
C SER A 313 13.11 -14.65 -12.25
N SER A 314 13.63 -13.85 -11.31
CA SER A 314 14.92 -14.10 -10.64
C SER A 314 14.96 -15.47 -9.94
N GLU A 315 13.83 -15.95 -9.41
CA GLU A 315 13.72 -17.25 -8.69
C GLU A 315 13.95 -18.48 -9.58
N PHE A 316 13.65 -18.37 -10.86
CA PHE A 316 13.87 -19.46 -11.82
C PHE A 316 14.91 -19.13 -12.90
N PHE A 317 15.63 -18.03 -12.78
CA PHE A 317 16.78 -17.72 -13.61
C PHE A 317 18.00 -18.52 -13.17
N ASN A 318 18.59 -19.27 -14.09
CA ASN A 318 19.82 -20.00 -13.88
C ASN A 318 21.01 -19.14 -14.35
N LYS A 319 21.73 -18.53 -13.43
CA LYS A 319 22.88 -17.63 -13.74
C LYS A 319 23.99 -18.34 -14.54
N GLU A 320 24.24 -19.67 -14.30
CA GLU A 320 25.29 -20.41 -14.99
C GLU A 320 24.95 -20.68 -16.47
N LYS A 321 23.69 -20.96 -16.75
CA LYS A 321 23.18 -21.23 -18.11
C LYS A 321 22.79 -19.94 -18.85
N GLY A 322 22.56 -18.83 -18.16
CA GLY A 322 21.93 -17.62 -18.70
C GLY A 322 20.52 -17.88 -19.23
N LYS A 323 19.73 -18.71 -18.53
CA LYS A 323 18.40 -19.17 -18.97
C LYS A 323 17.39 -19.17 -17.83
N TYR A 324 16.15 -18.92 -18.20
CA TYR A 324 14.97 -19.09 -17.35
C TYR A 324 14.51 -20.56 -17.43
N VAL A 325 14.38 -21.24 -16.29
CA VAL A 325 14.07 -22.67 -16.21
C VAL A 325 12.77 -22.86 -15.42
N PHE A 326 11.72 -23.28 -16.10
CA PHE A 326 10.44 -23.62 -15.48
C PHE A 326 10.56 -24.94 -14.71
N LYS A 327 11.03 -24.86 -13.46
CA LYS A 327 11.40 -26.05 -12.67
C LYS A 327 10.21 -26.89 -12.24
N LYS A 328 9.04 -26.25 -12.06
CA LYS A 328 7.85 -26.85 -11.47
C LYS A 328 6.91 -27.43 -12.52
N SER A 329 6.68 -26.72 -13.63
CA SER A 329 5.76 -27.13 -14.69
C SER A 329 6.41 -28.09 -15.72
N ASP A 330 6.81 -27.60 -16.87
CA ASP A 330 7.24 -28.41 -18.01
C ASP A 330 8.76 -28.50 -18.21
N LYS A 331 9.52 -27.89 -17.35
CA LYS A 331 11.00 -27.89 -17.30
C LYS A 331 11.66 -27.29 -18.56
N ARG A 332 10.93 -26.46 -19.32
CA ARG A 332 11.51 -25.74 -20.45
C ARG A 332 12.59 -24.79 -19.99
N GLU A 333 13.57 -24.57 -20.87
CA GLU A 333 14.66 -23.62 -20.64
C GLU A 333 14.58 -22.53 -21.74
N LEU A 334 14.38 -21.29 -21.33
CA LEU A 334 14.19 -20.15 -22.22
C LEU A 334 15.33 -19.15 -22.06
N SER A 335 15.86 -18.62 -23.17
CA SER A 335 16.68 -17.40 -23.17
C SER A 335 15.81 -16.18 -22.89
N SER A 336 16.43 -15.03 -22.62
CA SER A 336 15.69 -13.77 -22.42
C SER A 336 14.78 -13.44 -23.61
N ALA A 337 15.26 -13.63 -24.84
CA ALA A 337 14.46 -13.39 -26.04
C ALA A 337 13.27 -14.36 -26.17
N GLU A 338 13.47 -15.64 -25.84
CA GLU A 338 12.39 -16.62 -25.84
C GLU A 338 11.37 -16.37 -24.73
N MET A 339 11.82 -15.86 -23.57
CA MET A 339 10.92 -15.44 -22.48
C MET A 339 10.08 -14.22 -22.86
N VAL A 340 10.68 -13.24 -23.54
CA VAL A 340 9.94 -12.07 -24.07
C VAL A 340 8.91 -12.51 -25.13
N ALA A 341 9.27 -13.43 -26.02
CA ALA A 341 8.33 -13.99 -27.00
C ALA A 341 7.17 -14.74 -26.31
N PHE A 342 7.45 -15.50 -25.26
CA PHE A 342 6.44 -16.16 -24.44
C PHE A 342 5.44 -15.16 -23.84
N TYR A 343 5.90 -14.05 -23.26
CA TYR A 343 5.00 -13.02 -22.77
C TYR A 343 4.23 -12.32 -23.89
N ALA A 344 4.85 -12.11 -25.06
CA ALA A 344 4.15 -11.53 -26.21
C ALA A 344 2.97 -12.39 -26.68
N ASP A 345 3.15 -13.71 -26.70
CA ASP A 345 2.07 -14.65 -27.02
C ASP A 345 0.95 -14.61 -25.96
N TRP A 346 1.31 -14.52 -24.69
CA TRP A 346 0.33 -14.46 -23.60
C TRP A 346 -0.45 -13.15 -23.58
N VAL A 347 0.20 -12.01 -23.81
CA VAL A 347 -0.45 -10.70 -23.91
C VAL A 347 -1.43 -10.65 -25.10
N ASN A 348 -1.12 -11.34 -26.19
CA ASN A 348 -2.04 -11.43 -27.34
C ASN A 348 -3.22 -12.40 -27.07
N LYS A 349 -3.05 -13.38 -26.19
CA LYS A 349 -4.05 -14.44 -25.91
C LYS A 349 -4.98 -14.08 -24.74
N TYR A 350 -4.45 -13.41 -23.72
CA TYR A 350 -5.11 -13.17 -22.45
C TYR A 350 -5.20 -11.66 -22.16
N PRO A 351 -6.18 -11.21 -21.39
CA PRO A 351 -6.33 -9.79 -21.03
C PRO A 351 -5.33 -9.35 -19.94
N ILE A 352 -4.05 -9.53 -20.22
CA ILE A 352 -2.96 -9.15 -19.33
C ILE A 352 -2.62 -7.68 -19.57
N VAL A 353 -2.66 -6.87 -18.50
CA VAL A 353 -2.38 -5.43 -18.54
C VAL A 353 -1.09 -5.04 -17.81
N SER A 354 -0.55 -5.94 -16.97
CA SER A 354 0.66 -5.67 -16.18
C SER A 354 1.48 -6.95 -15.95
N ILE A 355 2.81 -6.83 -16.08
CA ILE A 355 3.78 -7.89 -15.79
C ILE A 355 4.86 -7.30 -14.87
N GLU A 356 4.94 -7.80 -13.65
CA GLU A 356 5.97 -7.46 -12.67
C GLU A 356 7.12 -8.48 -12.76
N ASP A 357 8.35 -8.01 -12.69
CA ASP A 357 9.58 -8.83 -12.73
C ASP A 357 9.55 -9.98 -13.74
N GLY A 358 9.14 -9.63 -14.97
CA GLY A 358 9.07 -10.58 -16.08
C GLY A 358 10.41 -11.17 -16.49
N LEU A 359 11.51 -10.53 -16.07
CA LEU A 359 12.89 -11.01 -16.27
C LEU A 359 13.69 -10.79 -14.97
N ALA A 360 14.85 -11.46 -14.86
CA ALA A 360 15.71 -11.38 -13.68
C ALA A 360 16.23 -9.94 -13.44
N GLU A 361 16.48 -9.61 -12.19
CA GLU A 361 16.86 -8.27 -11.68
C GLU A 361 18.12 -7.65 -12.30
N ASP A 362 19.01 -8.50 -12.85
CA ASP A 362 20.26 -8.08 -13.50
C ASP A 362 20.28 -8.32 -15.03
N ASP A 363 19.19 -8.85 -15.60
CA ASP A 363 19.06 -9.05 -17.06
C ASP A 363 18.61 -7.77 -17.79
N TRP A 364 19.38 -6.70 -17.63
CA TRP A 364 19.07 -5.39 -18.22
C TRP A 364 18.91 -5.41 -19.75
N ALA A 365 19.66 -6.26 -20.43
CA ALA A 365 19.54 -6.43 -21.89
C ALA A 365 18.21 -7.08 -22.28
N GLY A 366 17.78 -8.09 -21.55
CA GLY A 366 16.47 -8.72 -21.71
C GLY A 366 15.33 -7.76 -21.39
N TRP A 367 15.43 -7.02 -20.30
CA TRP A 367 14.45 -5.98 -19.93
C TRP A 367 14.30 -4.90 -21.01
N LYS A 368 15.42 -4.44 -21.60
CA LYS A 368 15.39 -3.49 -22.71
C LYS A 368 14.65 -4.04 -23.91
N LEU A 369 14.89 -5.32 -24.24
CA LEU A 369 14.18 -6.02 -25.33
C LEU A 369 12.68 -6.14 -25.00
N MET A 370 12.35 -6.53 -23.79
CA MET A 370 10.96 -6.67 -23.31
C MET A 370 10.22 -5.32 -23.41
N THR A 371 10.85 -4.24 -22.92
CA THR A 371 10.27 -2.89 -22.97
C THR A 371 10.03 -2.44 -24.40
N ALA A 372 10.99 -2.67 -25.31
CA ALA A 372 10.83 -2.32 -26.72
C ALA A 372 9.71 -3.08 -27.44
N GLN A 373 9.38 -4.32 -27.00
CA GLN A 373 8.37 -5.15 -27.66
C GLN A 373 6.98 -5.03 -27.03
N LEU A 374 6.92 -4.82 -25.72
CA LEU A 374 5.68 -4.92 -24.93
C LEU A 374 5.32 -3.63 -24.18
N GLY A 375 6.25 -2.70 -24.01
CA GLY A 375 6.05 -1.51 -23.18
C GLY A 375 4.93 -0.57 -23.64
N ASP A 376 4.57 -0.60 -24.92
CA ASP A 376 3.42 0.14 -25.47
C ASP A 376 2.09 -0.61 -25.31
N LYS A 377 2.11 -1.86 -24.85
CA LYS A 377 0.92 -2.72 -24.75
C LYS A 377 0.53 -3.05 -23.32
N VAL A 378 1.51 -3.21 -22.45
CA VAL A 378 1.32 -3.60 -21.06
C VAL A 378 2.27 -2.83 -20.14
N GLN A 379 1.86 -2.65 -18.91
CA GLN A 379 2.69 -2.15 -17.85
C GLN A 379 3.78 -3.16 -17.49
N LEU A 380 5.03 -2.71 -17.48
CA LEU A 380 6.20 -3.50 -17.11
C LEU A 380 6.77 -2.95 -15.80
N VAL A 381 6.48 -3.66 -14.71
CA VAL A 381 6.81 -3.23 -13.34
C VAL A 381 8.13 -3.83 -12.91
N GLY A 382 9.07 -2.99 -12.47
CA GLY A 382 10.29 -3.45 -11.82
C GLY A 382 10.13 -3.45 -10.29
N ASP A 383 10.20 -4.62 -9.66
CA ASP A 383 10.34 -4.83 -8.22
C ASP A 383 11.81 -5.04 -7.86
N ASP A 384 12.34 -6.23 -7.99
CA ASP A 384 13.76 -6.53 -7.71
C ASP A 384 14.70 -5.77 -8.65
N LEU A 385 14.23 -5.44 -9.85
CA LEU A 385 14.96 -4.60 -10.79
C LEU A 385 15.30 -3.21 -10.21
N PHE A 386 14.37 -2.56 -9.51
CA PHE A 386 14.50 -1.19 -9.02
C PHE A 386 14.63 -1.06 -7.51
N VAL A 387 14.11 -2.00 -6.74
CA VAL A 387 14.13 -2.08 -5.27
C VAL A 387 13.80 -0.75 -4.57
N THR A 388 12.81 -0.01 -5.10
CA THR A 388 12.41 1.32 -4.60
C THR A 388 13.59 2.33 -4.55
N ASN A 389 14.66 2.09 -5.31
CA ASN A 389 15.92 2.84 -5.26
C ASN A 389 16.04 3.82 -6.45
N THR A 390 16.20 5.10 -6.14
CA THR A 390 16.30 6.16 -7.15
C THR A 390 17.47 5.99 -8.11
N LYS A 391 18.61 5.42 -7.68
CA LYS A 391 19.77 5.19 -8.55
C LYS A 391 19.48 4.11 -9.59
N ARG A 392 18.84 3.00 -9.17
CA ARG A 392 18.46 1.92 -10.09
C ARG A 392 17.32 2.35 -11.02
N LEU A 393 16.32 3.09 -10.50
CA LEU A 393 15.26 3.66 -11.30
C LEU A 393 15.83 4.65 -12.35
N GLN A 394 16.78 5.51 -11.98
CA GLN A 394 17.43 6.43 -12.91
C GLN A 394 18.13 5.67 -14.04
N ARG A 395 18.81 4.58 -13.74
CA ARG A 395 19.38 3.70 -14.76
C ARG A 395 18.31 3.14 -15.71
N GLY A 396 17.17 2.69 -15.17
CA GLY A 396 16.05 2.22 -15.98
C GLY A 396 15.53 3.30 -16.93
N ILE A 397 15.38 4.51 -16.43
CA ILE A 397 14.97 5.68 -17.20
C ILE A 397 15.97 5.98 -18.33
N ASP A 398 17.27 6.02 -18.00
CA ASP A 398 18.33 6.33 -18.97
C ASP A 398 18.47 5.25 -20.06
N GLU A 399 18.18 3.99 -19.74
CA GLU A 399 18.27 2.85 -20.64
C GLU A 399 16.94 2.49 -21.33
N ASN A 400 15.82 3.18 -21.02
CA ASN A 400 14.45 2.87 -21.45
C ASN A 400 14.03 1.43 -21.06
N VAL A 401 14.08 1.13 -19.77
CA VAL A 401 13.81 -0.21 -19.21
C VAL A 401 12.65 -0.13 -18.24
N GLY A 402 11.58 -0.89 -18.49
CA GLY A 402 10.33 -0.83 -17.75
C GLY A 402 9.52 0.45 -18.04
N ASN A 403 8.35 0.56 -17.45
CA ASN A 403 7.49 1.75 -17.50
C ASN A 403 6.70 1.96 -16.21
N SER A 404 7.00 1.15 -15.18
CA SER A 404 6.41 1.22 -13.85
C SER A 404 7.40 0.75 -12.80
N ILE A 405 7.27 1.24 -11.57
CA ILE A 405 8.07 0.82 -10.42
C ILE A 405 7.17 0.27 -9.31
N LEU A 406 7.56 -0.87 -8.72
CA LEU A 406 6.96 -1.33 -7.47
C LEU A 406 7.59 -0.59 -6.29
N ILE A 407 6.76 -0.15 -5.36
CA ILE A 407 7.17 0.63 -4.19
C ILE A 407 6.95 -0.19 -2.93
N LYS A 408 8.04 -0.64 -2.35
CA LYS A 408 8.08 -1.33 -1.06
C LYS A 408 8.86 -0.49 -0.06
N VAL A 409 8.18 0.10 0.90
CA VAL A 409 8.79 1.06 1.85
C VAL A 409 10.00 0.50 2.59
N ASN A 410 10.03 -0.80 2.87
CA ASN A 410 11.15 -1.44 3.58
C ASN A 410 12.36 -1.77 2.69
N GLN A 411 12.22 -1.79 1.35
CA GLN A 411 13.36 -1.97 0.43
C GLN A 411 14.32 -0.80 0.46
N ILE A 412 13.85 0.39 0.82
CA ILE A 412 14.65 1.61 0.92
C ILE A 412 14.78 2.12 2.35
N GLY A 413 13.76 1.98 3.20
CA GLY A 413 13.84 2.12 4.65
C GLY A 413 13.51 3.51 5.21
N THR A 414 13.07 4.49 4.40
CA THR A 414 12.50 5.76 4.88
C THR A 414 11.35 6.23 4.00
N ILE A 415 10.46 7.04 4.58
CA ILE A 415 9.36 7.66 3.82
C ILE A 415 9.89 8.70 2.84
N SER A 416 10.91 9.48 3.22
CA SER A 416 11.50 10.49 2.33
C SER A 416 12.08 9.88 1.05
N GLU A 417 12.87 8.80 1.17
CA GLU A 417 13.44 8.12 -0.01
C GLU A 417 12.37 7.41 -0.84
N THR A 418 11.33 6.85 -0.17
CA THR A 418 10.16 6.28 -0.85
C THR A 418 9.46 7.31 -1.73
N LEU A 419 9.19 8.51 -1.17
CA LEU A 419 8.56 9.60 -1.91
C LEU A 419 9.47 10.12 -3.05
N ASP A 420 10.79 10.13 -2.86
CA ASP A 420 11.74 10.49 -3.90
C ASP A 420 11.73 9.51 -5.08
N ALA A 421 11.59 8.20 -4.82
CA ALA A 421 11.47 7.19 -5.87
C ALA A 421 10.17 7.33 -6.67
N ILE A 422 9.03 7.54 -5.99
CA ILE A 422 7.73 7.78 -6.62
C ILE A 422 7.77 9.04 -7.50
N GLU A 423 8.29 10.15 -6.96
CA GLU A 423 8.36 11.42 -7.68
C GLU A 423 9.32 11.35 -8.87
N LEU A 424 10.45 10.64 -8.75
CA LEU A 424 11.36 10.41 -9.86
C LEU A 424 10.66 9.65 -11.00
N GLY A 425 9.99 8.52 -10.68
CA GLY A 425 9.23 7.75 -11.65
C GLY A 425 8.19 8.60 -12.38
N ARG A 426 7.37 9.33 -11.61
CA ARG A 426 6.31 10.19 -12.12
C ARG A 426 6.82 11.25 -13.12
N ARG A 427 7.98 11.86 -12.84
CA ARG A 427 8.60 12.87 -13.73
C ARG A 427 8.99 12.32 -15.11
N PHE A 428 9.27 11.03 -15.18
CA PHE A 428 9.70 10.37 -16.41
C PHE A 428 8.63 9.44 -17.01
N GLY A 429 7.37 9.58 -16.56
CA GLY A 429 6.25 8.84 -17.13
C GLY A 429 6.11 7.40 -16.66
N TYR A 430 6.83 7.01 -15.60
CA TYR A 430 6.62 5.73 -14.92
C TYR A 430 5.44 5.82 -13.97
N THR A 431 4.58 4.81 -13.97
CA THR A 431 3.59 4.60 -12.92
C THR A 431 4.24 4.02 -11.67
N SER A 432 3.53 4.07 -10.55
CA SER A 432 3.98 3.46 -9.29
C SER A 432 2.91 2.54 -8.75
N VAL A 433 3.31 1.34 -8.34
CA VAL A 433 2.44 0.38 -7.64
C VAL A 433 2.86 0.33 -6.18
N ILE A 434 2.02 0.81 -5.27
CA ILE A 434 2.32 0.72 -3.82
C ILE A 434 2.08 -0.71 -3.37
N SER A 435 3.10 -1.32 -2.77
CA SER A 435 3.10 -2.75 -2.49
C SER A 435 3.29 -3.10 -1.02
N HIS A 436 2.64 -4.18 -0.62
CA HIS A 436 2.90 -4.92 0.61
C HIS A 436 4.20 -5.75 0.52
N ARG A 437 4.47 -6.53 1.57
CA ARG A 437 5.43 -7.64 1.56
C ARG A 437 4.71 -8.95 1.93
N SER A 438 5.39 -10.09 1.72
CA SER A 438 4.87 -11.40 2.11
C SER A 438 4.61 -11.53 3.61
N GLY A 439 5.47 -10.96 4.45
CA GLY A 439 5.26 -10.78 5.90
C GLY A 439 4.68 -9.40 6.20
N GLU A 440 3.41 -9.34 6.51
CA GLU A 440 2.69 -8.11 6.82
C GLU A 440 2.20 -8.10 8.28
N THR A 441 1.74 -6.93 8.71
CA THR A 441 1.05 -6.73 9.97
C THR A 441 -0.35 -6.13 9.69
N GLU A 442 -1.10 -5.79 10.72
CA GLU A 442 -2.33 -5.02 10.59
C GLU A 442 -2.10 -3.52 10.23
N ASP A 443 -0.85 -3.07 10.15
CA ASP A 443 -0.50 -1.71 9.78
C ASP A 443 -1.02 -1.34 8.39
N THR A 444 -1.65 -0.16 8.26
CA THR A 444 -2.31 0.30 7.04
C THR A 444 -1.58 1.45 6.33
N PHE A 445 -0.33 1.74 6.70
CA PHE A 445 0.42 2.89 6.20
C PHE A 445 0.43 2.98 4.67
N ILE A 446 0.61 1.83 3.99
CA ILE A 446 0.69 1.78 2.53
C ILE A 446 -0.64 2.13 1.84
N ALA A 447 -1.78 1.95 2.49
CA ALA A 447 -3.07 2.40 1.96
C ALA A 447 -3.15 3.93 1.93
N ASP A 448 -2.79 4.58 3.05
CA ASP A 448 -2.68 6.04 3.12
C ASP A 448 -1.63 6.58 2.15
N LEU A 449 -0.48 5.90 2.01
CA LEU A 449 0.59 6.28 1.08
C LEU A 449 0.12 6.24 -0.38
N ALA A 450 -0.63 5.23 -0.77
CA ALA A 450 -1.15 5.10 -2.13
C ALA A 450 -2.05 6.28 -2.53
N VAL A 451 -2.94 6.69 -1.61
CA VAL A 451 -3.81 7.86 -1.84
C VAL A 451 -3.01 9.17 -1.74
N ALA A 452 -2.10 9.28 -0.77
CA ALA A 452 -1.27 10.46 -0.58
C ALA A 452 -0.47 10.84 -1.84
N THR A 453 0.05 9.85 -2.53
CA THR A 453 0.88 10.04 -3.72
C THR A 453 0.10 10.03 -5.03
N ASN A 454 -1.22 9.75 -4.97
CA ASN A 454 -2.04 9.48 -6.16
C ASN A 454 -1.39 8.42 -7.07
N ALA A 455 -0.81 7.38 -6.47
CA ALA A 455 -0.10 6.34 -7.21
C ALA A 455 -1.00 5.59 -8.20
N GLY A 456 -2.31 5.58 -7.94
CA GLY A 456 -3.32 4.98 -8.80
C GLY A 456 -3.39 3.47 -8.74
N GLN A 457 -2.42 2.78 -8.10
CA GLN A 457 -2.36 1.32 -8.00
C GLN A 457 -1.86 0.87 -6.63
N ILE A 458 -2.40 -0.26 -6.13
CA ILE A 458 -1.94 -0.93 -4.91
C ILE A 458 -1.92 -2.44 -5.07
N LYS A 459 -0.80 -3.08 -4.71
CA LYS A 459 -0.62 -4.53 -4.64
C LYS A 459 -0.52 -4.91 -3.17
N THR A 460 -1.62 -5.41 -2.58
CA THR A 460 -1.67 -5.70 -1.14
C THR A 460 -2.34 -7.04 -0.81
N GLY A 461 -2.14 -8.03 -1.70
CA GLY A 461 -2.61 -9.40 -1.53
C GLY A 461 -4.06 -9.60 -1.93
N SER A 462 -4.65 -10.67 -1.47
CA SER A 462 -5.98 -11.14 -1.87
C SER A 462 -7.09 -10.58 -0.97
N ALA A 463 -8.34 -10.94 -1.30
CA ALA A 463 -9.54 -10.65 -0.48
C ALA A 463 -9.66 -11.59 0.73
N SER A 464 -8.56 -12.03 1.31
CA SER A 464 -8.51 -12.87 2.51
C SER A 464 -7.26 -12.56 3.36
N ARG A 465 -7.25 -12.98 4.63
CA ARG A 465 -6.28 -12.68 5.69
C ARG A 465 -6.34 -11.20 6.13
N THR A 466 -6.42 -10.99 7.44
CA THR A 466 -6.64 -9.67 8.04
C THR A 466 -5.52 -8.68 7.72
N ASP A 467 -4.28 -9.16 7.65
CA ASP A 467 -3.10 -8.40 7.29
C ASP A 467 -3.19 -7.76 5.88
N ARG A 468 -3.97 -8.36 4.97
CA ARG A 468 -4.27 -7.81 3.63
C ARG A 468 -5.52 -6.95 3.64
N ILE A 469 -6.62 -7.48 4.20
CA ILE A 469 -7.92 -6.81 4.25
C ILE A 469 -7.86 -5.50 5.03
N ALA A 470 -6.98 -5.37 6.03
CA ALA A 470 -6.80 -4.12 6.78
C ALA A 470 -6.52 -2.92 5.86
N LYS A 471 -5.69 -3.10 4.82
CA LYS A 471 -5.34 -2.05 3.85
C LYS A 471 -6.55 -1.69 2.98
N TYR A 472 -7.29 -2.70 2.49
CA TYR A 472 -8.52 -2.47 1.72
C TYR A 472 -9.58 -1.76 2.54
N ASN A 473 -9.78 -2.17 3.80
CA ASN A 473 -10.72 -1.52 4.71
C ASN A 473 -10.31 -0.06 5.01
N GLN A 474 -9.02 0.24 5.05
CA GLN A 474 -8.53 1.61 5.20
C GLN A 474 -8.85 2.45 3.96
N LEU A 475 -8.67 1.91 2.76
CA LEU A 475 -9.02 2.59 1.51
C LEU A 475 -10.53 2.89 1.43
N LEU A 476 -11.42 1.98 1.87
CA LEU A 476 -12.85 2.24 1.98
C LEU A 476 -13.16 3.42 2.91
N ARG A 477 -12.45 3.52 4.06
CA ARG A 477 -12.63 4.66 4.98
C ARG A 477 -12.15 5.97 4.35
N ILE A 478 -11.04 5.93 3.62
CA ILE A 478 -10.52 7.11 2.91
C ILE A 478 -11.50 7.54 1.81
N GLU A 479 -12.06 6.59 1.05
CA GLU A 479 -13.07 6.88 0.03
C GLU A 479 -14.31 7.54 0.64
N GLU A 480 -14.84 7.02 1.76
CA GLU A 480 -15.96 7.60 2.50
C GLU A 480 -15.64 9.04 2.98
N GLU A 481 -14.41 9.26 3.48
CA GLU A 481 -13.97 10.58 3.95
C GLU A 481 -13.82 11.59 2.80
N LEU A 482 -13.33 11.16 1.64
CA LEU A 482 -13.21 11.99 0.44
C LEU A 482 -14.59 12.30 -0.19
N GLY A 483 -15.55 11.40 -0.06
CA GLY A 483 -16.89 11.54 -0.62
C GLY A 483 -16.86 11.82 -2.13
N GLN A 484 -17.52 12.89 -2.58
CA GLN A 484 -17.55 13.27 -4.00
C GLN A 484 -16.19 13.72 -4.56
N GLY A 485 -15.18 13.91 -3.73
CA GLY A 485 -13.82 14.23 -4.16
C GLY A 485 -12.97 13.01 -4.48
N ALA A 486 -13.44 11.81 -4.15
CA ALA A 486 -12.75 10.57 -4.46
C ALA A 486 -12.73 10.33 -5.98
N GLN A 487 -11.61 9.85 -6.48
CA GLN A 487 -11.41 9.49 -7.89
C GLN A 487 -10.91 8.06 -7.96
N TYR A 488 -11.46 7.28 -8.87
CA TYR A 488 -10.98 5.94 -9.21
C TYR A 488 -10.67 5.91 -10.70
N LEU A 489 -9.42 5.64 -11.06
CA LEU A 489 -8.96 5.77 -12.45
C LEU A 489 -9.10 4.45 -13.24
N GLY A 490 -9.23 3.31 -12.56
CA GLY A 490 -9.32 2.00 -13.20
C GLY A 490 -8.17 1.78 -14.18
N ILE A 491 -8.50 1.45 -15.44
CA ILE A 491 -7.50 1.24 -16.50
C ILE A 491 -6.62 2.47 -16.75
N GLY A 492 -7.14 3.68 -16.52
CA GLY A 492 -6.36 4.92 -16.67
C GLY A 492 -5.23 5.11 -15.66
N SER A 493 -5.14 4.26 -14.64
CA SER A 493 -4.01 4.24 -13.70
C SER A 493 -2.82 3.40 -14.17
N ILE A 494 -2.99 2.63 -15.25
CA ILE A 494 -2.05 1.64 -15.75
C ILE A 494 -1.35 2.18 -16.98
N ASN A 495 -0.03 1.98 -17.06
CA ASN A 495 0.76 2.39 -18.22
C ASN A 495 0.66 1.33 -19.34
N CYS A 496 -0.47 1.29 -20.02
CA CYS A 496 -0.71 0.45 -21.18
C CYS A 496 -1.36 1.28 -22.29
N GLY A 497 -1.01 0.99 -23.56
CA GLY A 497 -1.46 1.74 -24.75
C GLY A 497 -2.94 1.57 -25.09
#